data_4c7e21d810548b198731f7db0f0d9dd6
#
_entry.id   4c7e21d810548b198731f7db0f0d9dd6
#
_cell.length_a   1.000
_cell.length_b   1.000
_cell.length_c   1.000
_cell.angle_alpha   90.00
_cell.angle_beta   90.00
_cell.angle_gamma   90.00
#
_symmetry.space_group_name_H-M   'P 1'
#
loop_
_entity.id
_entity.type
_entity.pdbx_description
1 polymer ?
#
loop_
_entity_poly.entity_id
_entity_poly.type
_entity_poly.pdbx_seq_one_letter_code
_entity_poly.pdbx_strand_id
1 'polypeptide(L)'
;MMASNVSRDVSQDQSSVVQTCKPWYAFATVAAGRFVRFASRVTKHGGSALPGKVVEKIDPGFLTRTLGQLPLGVVLVSGTNGKTTTTRMVASMLSDLGLKVFTNPTGSNFVRGVVSALLTEVTLGGKLDADIAVLELDEAYAVHFVKQVKPRYALLLNVMRDQLDRFGEIDTTAKLLSHVAAATTGTVVLNREDPRIAALAAKAPAGTTVRYFGLADDLRRYFPSDDDMATTVSVEGVAGPFPSARTPLSPLRGQLPSEREAAAGTAELPADVTLTAVGDHKATFQM
;
A
#
# COMPACT_ATOMS: atom_id res chain seq x y z
N MET A 1 23.55 25.23 -7.36
CA MET A 1 23.76 24.88 -8.78
C MET A 1 23.64 23.36 -8.94
N MET A 2 22.50 22.74 -8.51
CA MET A 2 22.23 21.28 -8.59
C MET A 2 20.75 20.95 -8.87
N ALA A 3 20.05 21.80 -9.61
CA ALA A 3 18.63 21.61 -9.92
C ALA A 3 18.32 21.23 -11.38
N SER A 4 19.34 21.02 -12.23
CA SER A 4 19.11 20.92 -13.69
C SER A 4 19.26 19.50 -14.30
N ASN A 5 19.52 18.46 -13.52
CA ASN A 5 19.74 17.10 -14.07
C ASN A 5 18.60 16.09 -13.83
N VAL A 6 17.56 16.43 -13.08
CA VAL A 6 16.43 15.51 -12.86
C VAL A 6 15.44 15.50 -14.04
N SER A 7 15.45 16.52 -14.89
CA SER A 7 14.48 16.68 -15.97
C SER A 7 14.80 15.96 -17.28
N ARG A 8 15.96 15.32 -17.42
CA ARG A 8 16.38 14.71 -18.70
C ARG A 8 16.23 13.20 -18.79
N ASP A 9 16.06 12.49 -17.68
CA ASP A 9 15.98 11.02 -17.69
C ASP A 9 14.53 10.47 -17.75
N VAL A 10 13.54 11.35 -17.66
CA VAL A 10 12.10 10.95 -17.67
C VAL A 10 11.54 10.75 -19.10
N SER A 11 12.31 11.10 -20.14
CA SER A 11 11.78 11.21 -21.52
C SER A 11 11.91 9.94 -22.38
N GLN A 12 12.47 8.84 -21.92
CA GLN A 12 12.74 7.68 -22.79
C GLN A 12 11.97 6.39 -22.50
N ASP A 13 11.13 6.31 -21.46
CA ASP A 13 10.33 5.11 -21.18
C ASP A 13 8.81 5.34 -21.35
N GLN A 14 8.42 5.98 -22.45
CA GLN A 14 7.00 6.18 -22.80
C GLN A 14 6.44 5.11 -23.75
N SER A 15 6.87 3.88 -23.66
CA SER A 15 6.34 2.83 -24.53
C SER A 15 5.65 1.71 -23.74
N SER A 16 4.44 1.97 -23.28
CA SER A 16 3.29 1.05 -23.21
C SER A 16 2.15 1.60 -22.33
N VAL A 17 1.73 2.82 -22.55
CA VAL A 17 0.40 3.23 -22.09
C VAL A 17 -0.59 2.44 -22.95
N VAL A 18 -1.20 1.41 -22.37
CA VAL A 18 -2.37 0.78 -22.96
C VAL A 18 -3.43 1.86 -23.07
N GLN A 19 -3.52 2.47 -24.23
CA GLN A 19 -4.62 3.38 -24.58
C GLN A 19 -5.89 2.55 -24.62
N THR A 20 -6.52 2.36 -23.46
CA THR A 20 -7.87 1.82 -23.41
C THR A 20 -8.77 2.82 -24.10
N CYS A 21 -9.29 2.48 -25.30
CA CYS A 21 -10.21 3.31 -26.03
C CYS A 21 -11.32 3.79 -25.12
N LYS A 22 -11.50 5.11 -25.07
CA LYS A 22 -12.53 5.72 -24.25
C LYS A 22 -13.89 5.37 -24.84
N PRO A 23 -14.75 4.60 -24.14
CA PRO A 23 -16.06 4.28 -24.66
C PRO A 23 -16.89 5.57 -24.83
N TRP A 24 -17.75 5.59 -25.84
CA TRP A 24 -18.59 6.76 -26.15
C TRP A 24 -19.46 7.19 -24.95
N TYR A 25 -19.80 6.28 -24.05
CA TYR A 25 -20.58 6.53 -22.83
C TYR A 25 -19.75 7.02 -21.62
N ALA A 26 -18.46 7.17 -21.74
CA ALA A 26 -17.58 7.51 -20.60
C ALA A 26 -17.94 8.85 -19.91
N PHE A 27 -18.48 9.81 -20.65
CA PHE A 27 -18.99 11.06 -20.06
C PHE A 27 -20.26 10.82 -19.25
N ALA A 28 -21.14 9.94 -19.71
CA ALA A 28 -22.35 9.55 -18.99
C ALA A 28 -22.03 8.83 -17.68
N THR A 29 -20.93 8.06 -17.62
CA THR A 29 -20.45 7.37 -16.42
C THR A 29 -20.16 8.36 -15.29
N VAL A 30 -19.46 9.45 -15.58
CA VAL A 30 -19.12 10.47 -14.57
C VAL A 30 -20.39 11.19 -14.10
N ALA A 31 -21.26 11.58 -15.03
CA ALA A 31 -22.53 12.24 -14.71
C ALA A 31 -23.44 11.34 -13.85
N ALA A 32 -23.61 10.05 -14.23
CA ALA A 32 -24.37 9.08 -13.48
C ALA A 32 -23.79 8.85 -12.07
N GLY A 33 -22.48 8.67 -11.97
CA GLY A 33 -21.80 8.48 -10.69
C GLY A 33 -21.96 9.69 -9.76
N ARG A 34 -21.85 10.91 -10.27
CA ARG A 34 -22.10 12.15 -9.50
C ARG A 34 -23.55 12.28 -9.06
N PHE A 35 -24.49 11.92 -9.94
CA PHE A 35 -25.90 11.93 -9.60
C PHE A 35 -26.23 10.94 -8.47
N VAL A 36 -25.73 9.70 -8.55
CA VAL A 36 -25.88 8.70 -7.49
C VAL A 36 -25.27 9.20 -6.18
N ARG A 37 -24.11 9.85 -6.25
CA ARG A 37 -23.48 10.44 -5.06
C ARG A 37 -24.33 11.57 -4.45
N PHE A 38 -24.90 12.42 -5.26
CA PHE A 38 -25.80 13.46 -4.81
C PHE A 38 -27.05 12.85 -4.15
N ALA A 39 -27.72 11.92 -4.83
CA ALA A 39 -28.89 11.22 -4.34
C ALA A 39 -28.62 10.51 -3.00
N SER A 40 -27.50 9.80 -2.86
CA SER A 40 -27.13 9.10 -1.64
C SER A 40 -26.84 10.05 -0.46
N ARG A 41 -26.35 11.27 -0.73
CA ARG A 41 -26.21 12.31 0.30
C ARG A 41 -27.54 12.86 0.78
N VAL A 42 -28.46 13.12 -0.14
CA VAL A 42 -29.79 13.66 0.16
C VAL A 42 -30.62 12.65 0.96
N THR A 43 -30.55 11.37 0.58
CA THR A 43 -31.34 10.31 1.23
C THR A 43 -30.73 9.82 2.54
N LYS A 44 -29.55 10.30 2.94
CA LYS A 44 -28.77 9.80 4.10
C LYS A 44 -28.59 8.27 4.12
N HIS A 45 -28.87 7.61 3.02
CA HIS A 45 -28.76 6.16 2.82
C HIS A 45 -27.58 5.87 1.87
N GLY A 46 -26.40 5.75 2.37
CA GLY A 46 -25.33 5.30 1.49
C GLY A 46 -23.95 5.71 1.98
N GLY A 47 -23.15 4.72 2.28
CA GLY A 47 -21.72 4.89 2.49
C GLY A 47 -21.02 5.35 1.20
N SER A 48 -19.77 5.75 1.34
CA SER A 48 -18.88 6.17 0.24
C SER A 48 -18.75 5.14 -0.91
N ALA A 49 -19.20 3.89 -0.69
CA ALA A 49 -19.10 2.79 -1.64
C ALA A 49 -20.17 2.78 -2.76
N LEU A 50 -21.35 3.34 -2.51
CA LEU A 50 -22.48 3.19 -3.45
C LEU A 50 -22.23 3.82 -4.82
N PRO A 51 -21.73 5.06 -4.93
CA PRO A 51 -21.40 5.65 -6.23
C PRO A 51 -20.37 4.83 -7.00
N GLY A 52 -19.32 4.36 -6.30
CA GLY A 52 -18.28 3.51 -6.89
C GLY A 52 -18.83 2.17 -7.40
N LYS A 53 -19.74 1.54 -6.65
CA LYS A 53 -20.40 0.28 -7.09
C LYS A 53 -21.22 0.45 -8.36
N VAL A 54 -21.93 1.57 -8.49
CA VAL A 54 -22.72 1.86 -9.69
C VAL A 54 -21.82 2.10 -10.89
N VAL A 55 -20.77 2.90 -10.71
CA VAL A 55 -19.79 3.17 -11.79
C VAL A 55 -19.06 1.90 -12.21
N GLU A 56 -18.60 1.08 -11.27
CA GLU A 56 -17.94 -0.20 -11.57
C GLU A 56 -18.83 -1.14 -12.43
N LYS A 57 -20.16 -1.09 -12.20
CA LYS A 57 -21.13 -1.88 -12.97
C LYS A 57 -21.39 -1.31 -14.37
N ILE A 58 -21.45 0.02 -14.51
CA ILE A 58 -21.72 0.70 -15.80
C ILE A 58 -20.45 0.73 -16.66
N ASP A 59 -19.31 0.98 -16.04
CA ASP A 59 -18.03 1.17 -16.73
C ASP A 59 -16.89 0.54 -15.92
N PRO A 60 -16.67 -0.77 -16.06
CA PRO A 60 -15.60 -1.50 -15.34
C PRO A 60 -14.19 -0.96 -15.64
N GLY A 61 -13.99 -0.31 -16.79
CA GLY A 61 -12.71 0.27 -17.19
C GLY A 61 -12.45 1.68 -16.66
N PHE A 62 -13.40 2.29 -15.94
CA PHE A 62 -13.27 3.67 -15.46
C PHE A 62 -12.02 3.87 -14.60
N LEU A 63 -11.79 3.02 -13.61
CA LEU A 63 -10.63 3.10 -12.71
C LEU A 63 -9.31 3.04 -13.47
N THR A 64 -9.14 2.02 -14.31
CA THR A 64 -7.92 1.79 -15.09
C THR A 64 -7.65 2.96 -16.05
N ARG A 65 -8.65 3.43 -16.77
CA ARG A 65 -8.49 4.56 -17.69
C ARG A 65 -8.18 5.86 -16.98
N THR A 66 -8.80 6.10 -15.83
CA THR A 66 -8.61 7.35 -15.10
C THR A 66 -7.23 7.42 -14.48
N LEU A 67 -6.80 6.37 -13.78
CA LEU A 67 -5.47 6.30 -13.18
C LEU A 67 -4.36 6.11 -14.22
N GLY A 68 -4.66 5.51 -15.36
CA GLY A 68 -3.72 5.40 -16.48
C GLY A 68 -3.36 6.74 -17.16
N GLN A 69 -4.07 7.84 -16.83
CA GLN A 69 -3.73 9.18 -17.31
C GLN A 69 -2.57 9.83 -16.54
N LEU A 70 -2.23 9.30 -15.36
CA LEU A 70 -1.25 9.90 -14.47
C LEU A 70 0.17 9.67 -15.00
N PRO A 71 0.94 10.74 -15.29
CA PRO A 71 2.27 10.62 -15.88
C PRO A 71 3.27 9.92 -14.94
N LEU A 72 3.12 10.09 -13.64
CA LEU A 72 3.96 9.46 -12.63
C LEU A 72 3.35 8.18 -12.06
N GLY A 73 2.13 7.82 -12.47
CA GLY A 73 1.46 6.59 -12.07
C GLY A 73 0.89 6.62 -10.67
N VAL A 74 0.87 5.44 -10.02
CA VAL A 74 0.23 5.23 -8.72
C VAL A 74 1.23 4.76 -7.70
N VAL A 75 1.21 5.38 -6.52
CA VAL A 75 1.81 4.90 -5.27
C VAL A 75 0.70 4.19 -4.49
N LEU A 76 0.89 2.92 -4.17
CA LEU A 76 -0.02 2.14 -3.35
C LEU A 76 0.59 1.93 -1.98
N VAL A 77 -0.08 2.41 -0.94
CA VAL A 77 0.31 2.24 0.47
C VAL A 77 -0.60 1.19 1.10
N SER A 78 -0.01 0.12 1.65
CA SER A 78 -0.74 -0.95 2.31
C SER A 78 0.06 -1.55 3.47
N GLY A 79 -0.62 -2.31 4.32
CA GLY A 79 -0.09 -2.90 5.55
C GLY A 79 -1.10 -2.77 6.69
N THR A 80 -0.89 -3.46 7.80
CA THR A 80 -1.88 -3.49 8.89
C THR A 80 -2.03 -2.12 9.54
N ASN A 81 -0.94 -1.48 9.94
CA ASN A 81 -0.95 -0.21 10.65
C ASN A 81 -0.19 0.91 9.91
N GLY A 82 -0.57 2.16 10.21
CA GLY A 82 0.13 3.34 9.70
C GLY A 82 -0.27 3.78 8.29
N LYS A 83 -1.12 3.05 7.58
CA LYS A 83 -1.53 3.34 6.19
C LYS A 83 -1.93 4.80 5.97
N THR A 84 -2.90 5.28 6.72
CA THR A 84 -3.47 6.64 6.54
C THR A 84 -2.44 7.73 6.82
N THR A 85 -1.68 7.59 7.90
CA THR A 85 -0.65 8.57 8.25
C THR A 85 0.44 8.62 7.18
N THR A 86 0.94 7.46 6.76
CA THR A 86 1.98 7.36 5.73
C THR A 86 1.49 7.90 4.39
N THR A 87 0.26 7.57 3.98
CA THR A 87 -0.34 8.09 2.75
C THR A 87 -0.39 9.61 2.76
N ARG A 88 -0.81 10.22 3.88
CA ARG A 88 -0.86 11.68 4.03
C ARG A 88 0.54 12.31 4.00
N MET A 89 1.52 11.70 4.68
CA MET A 89 2.90 12.18 4.68
C MET A 89 3.48 12.16 3.26
N VAL A 90 3.34 11.04 2.54
CA VAL A 90 3.84 10.91 1.17
C VAL A 90 3.13 11.90 0.24
N ALA A 91 1.80 12.03 0.36
CA ALA A 91 1.05 12.99 -0.46
C ALA A 91 1.48 14.43 -0.20
N SER A 92 1.69 14.81 1.08
CA SER A 92 2.18 16.15 1.45
C SER A 92 3.57 16.42 0.87
N MET A 93 4.51 15.50 1.06
CA MET A 93 5.87 15.63 0.55
C MET A 93 5.90 15.80 -0.98
N LEU A 94 5.09 15.02 -1.70
CA LEU A 94 4.99 15.14 -3.15
C LEU A 94 4.35 16.47 -3.58
N SER A 95 3.36 16.96 -2.82
CA SER A 95 2.75 18.27 -3.07
C SER A 95 3.74 19.42 -2.79
N ASP A 96 4.57 19.31 -1.75
CA ASP A 96 5.62 20.28 -1.43
C ASP A 96 6.70 20.33 -2.52
N LEU A 97 6.89 19.23 -3.26
CA LEU A 97 7.73 19.17 -4.47
C LEU A 97 7.06 19.76 -5.72
N GLY A 98 5.85 20.29 -5.60
CA GLY A 98 5.10 20.94 -6.67
C GLY A 98 4.26 20.00 -7.53
N LEU A 99 4.09 18.72 -7.14
CA LEU A 99 3.26 17.77 -7.87
C LEU A 99 1.78 17.90 -7.49
N LYS A 100 0.89 17.72 -8.45
CA LYS A 100 -0.54 17.56 -8.21
C LYS A 100 -0.83 16.13 -7.80
N VAL A 101 -1.19 15.93 -6.53
CA VAL A 101 -1.40 14.61 -5.93
C VAL A 101 -2.89 14.31 -5.78
N PHE A 102 -3.33 13.19 -6.35
CA PHE A 102 -4.63 12.62 -6.04
C PHE A 102 -4.50 11.62 -4.88
N THR A 103 -5.41 11.67 -3.92
CA THR A 103 -5.46 10.69 -2.82
C THR A 103 -6.91 10.34 -2.46
N ASN A 104 -7.15 9.12 -1.99
CA ASN A 104 -8.47 8.73 -1.52
C ASN A 104 -8.70 9.23 -0.08
N PRO A 105 -9.95 9.65 0.26
CA PRO A 105 -10.28 10.10 1.61
C PRO A 105 -10.10 8.98 2.64
N THR A 106 -9.77 9.37 3.86
CA THR A 106 -9.70 8.46 5.02
C THR A 106 -10.98 7.63 5.15
N GLY A 107 -10.83 6.33 5.40
CA GLY A 107 -11.95 5.38 5.48
C GLY A 107 -12.52 4.93 4.13
N SER A 108 -11.90 5.35 3.01
CA SER A 108 -12.24 4.89 1.66
C SER A 108 -11.14 3.96 1.09
N ASN A 109 -10.64 3.07 1.94
CA ASN A 109 -9.51 2.17 1.72
C ASN A 109 -9.87 0.89 0.92
N PHE A 110 -10.88 0.97 0.09
CA PHE A 110 -11.37 -0.09 -0.80
C PHE A 110 -11.58 0.44 -2.21
N VAL A 111 -11.54 -0.43 -3.22
CA VAL A 111 -11.57 -0.06 -4.66
C VAL A 111 -12.71 0.89 -5.01
N ARG A 112 -13.94 0.59 -4.53
CA ARG A 112 -15.12 1.44 -4.77
C ARG A 112 -15.02 2.82 -4.11
N GLY A 113 -14.29 2.91 -3.00
CA GLY A 113 -13.95 4.18 -2.34
C GLY A 113 -13.06 5.05 -3.22
N VAL A 114 -12.03 4.45 -3.81
CA VAL A 114 -11.16 5.14 -4.78
C VAL A 114 -11.96 5.62 -5.99
N VAL A 115 -12.83 4.77 -6.57
CA VAL A 115 -13.71 5.18 -7.69
C VAL A 115 -14.62 6.34 -7.29
N SER A 116 -15.20 6.30 -6.09
CA SER A 116 -16.05 7.39 -5.59
C SER A 116 -15.28 8.69 -5.37
N ALA A 117 -14.02 8.61 -4.95
CA ALA A 117 -13.13 9.77 -4.82
C ALA A 117 -12.79 10.35 -6.21
N LEU A 118 -12.42 9.51 -7.16
CA LEU A 118 -12.14 9.93 -8.54
C LEU A 118 -13.30 10.67 -9.18
N LEU A 119 -14.55 10.26 -8.93
CA LEU A 119 -15.75 10.93 -9.45
C LEU A 119 -15.87 12.39 -9.03
N THR A 120 -15.23 12.80 -7.93
CA THR A 120 -15.23 14.20 -7.51
C THR A 120 -14.17 15.03 -8.18
N GLU A 121 -13.04 14.42 -8.51
CA GLU A 121 -11.87 15.11 -9.02
C GLU A 121 -11.85 15.16 -10.56
N VAL A 122 -12.35 14.12 -11.24
CA VAL A 122 -12.34 14.10 -12.71
C VAL A 122 -13.30 15.15 -13.29
N THR A 123 -12.96 15.70 -14.44
CA THR A 123 -13.91 16.51 -15.25
C THR A 123 -15.06 15.63 -15.77
N LEU A 124 -16.14 16.23 -16.26
CA LEU A 124 -17.21 15.47 -16.95
C LEU A 124 -16.67 14.66 -18.13
N GLY A 125 -15.62 15.15 -18.77
CA GLY A 125 -14.90 14.41 -19.81
C GLY A 125 -14.05 13.25 -19.30
N GLY A 126 -13.98 12.98 -17.97
CA GLY A 126 -13.19 11.92 -17.36
C GLY A 126 -11.70 12.23 -17.28
N LYS A 127 -11.27 13.50 -17.41
CA LYS A 127 -9.88 13.93 -17.25
C LYS A 127 -9.61 14.15 -15.75
N LEU A 128 -8.53 13.55 -15.25
CA LEU A 128 -7.99 13.77 -13.91
C LEU A 128 -6.84 14.80 -14.00
N ASP A 129 -6.93 15.89 -13.25
CA ASP A 129 -5.87 16.90 -13.17
C ASP A 129 -4.94 16.57 -11.99
N ALA A 130 -4.13 15.55 -12.17
CA ALA A 130 -3.11 15.14 -11.21
C ALA A 130 -1.89 14.54 -11.93
N ASP A 131 -0.73 14.61 -11.30
CA ASP A 131 0.52 14.04 -11.81
C ASP A 131 0.72 12.62 -11.29
N ILE A 132 0.30 12.36 -10.06
CA ILE A 132 0.48 11.10 -9.35
C ILE A 132 -0.72 10.83 -8.43
N ALA A 133 -1.02 9.55 -8.20
CA ALA A 133 -1.95 9.15 -7.16
C ALA A 133 -1.20 8.48 -6.00
N VAL A 134 -1.54 8.83 -4.76
CA VAL A 134 -1.10 8.14 -3.54
C VAL A 134 -2.33 7.55 -2.89
N LEU A 135 -2.45 6.24 -2.92
CA LEU A 135 -3.66 5.52 -2.53
C LEU A 135 -3.41 4.62 -1.32
N GLU A 136 -4.29 4.75 -0.34
CA GLU A 136 -4.39 3.83 0.79
C GLU A 136 -5.38 2.72 0.48
N LEU A 137 -4.95 1.46 0.57
CA LEU A 137 -5.84 0.30 0.45
C LEU A 137 -5.55 -0.72 1.54
N ASP A 138 -6.62 -1.31 2.08
CA ASP A 138 -6.50 -2.50 2.92
C ASP A 138 -6.03 -3.69 2.08
N GLU A 139 -5.37 -4.62 2.71
CA GLU A 139 -4.62 -5.71 2.08
C GLU A 139 -5.49 -6.54 1.14
N ALA A 140 -6.69 -6.91 1.58
CA ALA A 140 -7.64 -7.66 0.75
C ALA A 140 -8.11 -6.88 -0.48
N TYR A 141 -8.37 -5.57 -0.31
CA TYR A 141 -8.80 -4.70 -1.40
C TYR A 141 -7.64 -4.33 -2.34
N ALA A 142 -6.42 -4.25 -1.82
CA ALA A 142 -5.23 -4.03 -2.62
C ALA A 142 -5.05 -5.14 -3.68
N VAL A 143 -5.32 -6.42 -3.34
CA VAL A 143 -5.31 -7.53 -4.30
C VAL A 143 -6.30 -7.33 -5.44
N HIS A 144 -7.50 -6.85 -5.15
CA HIS A 144 -8.51 -6.56 -6.19
C HIS A 144 -8.11 -5.36 -7.05
N PHE A 145 -7.49 -4.35 -6.45
CA PHE A 145 -7.00 -3.17 -7.14
C PHE A 145 -5.88 -3.50 -8.13
N VAL A 146 -4.85 -4.25 -7.70
CA VAL A 146 -3.70 -4.55 -8.56
C VAL A 146 -4.00 -5.47 -9.74
N LYS A 147 -5.17 -6.12 -9.73
CA LYS A 147 -5.68 -6.83 -10.91
C LYS A 147 -6.12 -5.89 -12.03
N GLN A 148 -6.55 -4.69 -11.68
CA GLN A 148 -7.06 -3.68 -12.60
C GLN A 148 -6.01 -2.61 -12.92
N VAL A 149 -5.26 -2.15 -11.92
CA VAL A 149 -4.28 -1.08 -12.03
C VAL A 149 -2.96 -1.56 -11.45
N LYS A 150 -1.91 -1.59 -12.28
CA LYS A 150 -0.56 -1.92 -11.83
C LYS A 150 0.06 -0.67 -11.18
N PRO A 151 0.38 -0.69 -9.88
CA PRO A 151 1.04 0.44 -9.26
C PRO A 151 2.46 0.59 -9.81
N ARG A 152 2.90 1.81 -10.01
CA ARG A 152 4.30 2.08 -10.32
C ARG A 152 5.16 1.97 -9.07
N TYR A 153 4.60 2.39 -7.93
CA TYR A 153 5.28 2.33 -6.64
C TYR A 153 4.38 1.64 -5.61
N ALA A 154 4.95 0.77 -4.79
CA ALA A 154 4.27 0.19 -3.63
C ALA A 154 5.07 0.46 -2.37
N LEU A 155 4.40 0.88 -1.30
CA LEU A 155 4.96 1.04 0.03
C LEU A 155 4.24 0.09 0.97
N LEU A 156 4.93 -0.96 1.40
CA LEU A 156 4.40 -2.03 2.25
C LEU A 156 4.98 -1.87 3.66
N LEU A 157 4.08 -1.56 4.61
CA LEU A 157 4.48 -1.04 5.90
C LEU A 157 4.79 -2.14 6.92
N ASN A 158 3.81 -2.99 7.21
CA ASN A 158 3.91 -4.01 8.24
C ASN A 158 2.78 -5.02 8.13
N VAL A 159 2.98 -6.16 8.78
CA VAL A 159 1.95 -7.17 9.05
C VAL A 159 1.94 -7.41 10.56
N MET A 160 0.90 -6.95 11.23
CA MET A 160 0.75 -7.04 12.67
C MET A 160 -0.48 -7.87 13.03
N ARG A 161 -0.50 -8.45 14.23
CA ARG A 161 -1.67 -9.14 14.75
C ARG A 161 -2.78 -8.14 15.04
N ASP A 162 -3.97 -8.41 14.55
CA ASP A 162 -5.15 -7.70 15.03
C ASP A 162 -5.61 -8.35 16.36
N GLN A 163 -6.21 -7.55 17.25
CA GLN A 163 -6.59 -7.99 18.61
C GLN A 163 -7.60 -9.15 18.65
N LEU A 164 -8.17 -9.53 17.52
CA LEU A 164 -9.15 -10.61 17.35
C LEU A 164 -8.56 -11.87 16.71
N ASP A 165 -7.26 -12.05 16.76
CA ASP A 165 -6.47 -12.93 15.92
C ASP A 165 -6.88 -14.40 15.97
N ARG A 166 -7.11 -14.96 14.78
CA ARG A 166 -7.15 -16.41 14.52
C ARG A 166 -5.80 -16.84 13.98
N PHE A 167 -5.29 -17.95 14.47
CA PHE A 167 -4.04 -18.55 13.99
C PHE A 167 -3.98 -18.58 12.45
N GLY A 168 -2.92 -17.99 11.87
CA GLY A 168 -2.69 -17.94 10.42
C GLY A 168 -3.13 -16.67 9.70
N GLU A 169 -3.69 -15.66 10.37
CA GLU A 169 -4.14 -14.41 9.75
C GLU A 169 -2.96 -13.57 9.25
N ILE A 170 -1.86 -13.53 10.00
CA ILE A 170 -0.64 -12.81 9.65
C ILE A 170 -0.04 -13.31 8.33
N ASP A 171 0.10 -14.63 8.17
CA ASP A 171 0.65 -15.22 6.95
C ASP A 171 -0.30 -15.01 5.76
N THR A 172 -1.61 -15.00 6.02
CA THR A 172 -2.61 -14.67 5.01
C THR A 172 -2.47 -13.22 4.57
N THR A 173 -2.29 -12.29 5.50
CA THR A 173 -2.08 -10.87 5.22
C THR A 173 -0.78 -10.63 4.44
N ALA A 174 0.33 -11.27 4.86
CA ALA A 174 1.59 -11.23 4.11
C ALA A 174 1.42 -11.77 2.69
N LYS A 175 0.67 -12.85 2.52
CA LYS A 175 0.33 -13.41 1.20
C LYS A 175 -0.49 -12.44 0.35
N LEU A 176 -1.44 -11.72 0.92
CA LEU A 176 -2.19 -10.67 0.20
C LEU A 176 -1.25 -9.56 -0.27
N LEU A 177 -0.36 -9.07 0.60
CA LEU A 177 0.61 -8.04 0.25
C LEU A 177 1.63 -8.52 -0.80
N SER A 178 1.94 -9.82 -0.85
CA SER A 178 2.80 -10.39 -1.89
C SER A 178 2.26 -10.17 -3.31
N HIS A 179 0.93 -10.15 -3.48
CA HIS A 179 0.32 -9.84 -4.77
C HIS A 179 0.52 -8.37 -5.18
N VAL A 180 0.61 -7.47 -4.20
CA VAL A 180 0.92 -6.06 -4.45
C VAL A 180 2.37 -5.91 -4.92
N ALA A 181 3.32 -6.53 -4.19
CA ALA A 181 4.72 -6.54 -4.58
C ALA A 181 4.90 -7.10 -6.00
N ALA A 182 4.27 -8.26 -6.30
CA ALA A 182 4.34 -8.92 -7.60
C ALA A 182 3.69 -8.13 -8.75
N ALA A 183 2.78 -7.20 -8.45
CA ALA A 183 2.09 -6.39 -9.44
C ALA A 183 2.75 -5.03 -9.69
N THR A 184 3.71 -4.64 -8.86
CA THR A 184 4.38 -3.34 -8.92
C THR A 184 5.38 -3.30 -10.09
N THR A 185 5.39 -2.20 -10.83
CA THR A 185 6.17 -2.11 -12.09
C THR A 185 7.45 -1.29 -11.97
N GLY A 186 7.58 -0.43 -10.97
CA GLY A 186 8.75 0.45 -10.81
C GLY A 186 9.53 0.15 -9.53
N THR A 187 9.03 0.58 -8.37
CA THR A 187 9.75 0.40 -7.10
C THR A 187 8.83 -0.14 -6.00
N VAL A 188 9.31 -1.16 -5.30
CA VAL A 188 8.69 -1.67 -4.06
C VAL A 188 9.55 -1.21 -2.89
N VAL A 189 8.92 -0.52 -1.93
CA VAL A 189 9.55 -0.05 -0.70
C VAL A 189 9.02 -0.90 0.45
N LEU A 190 9.92 -1.57 1.16
CA LEU A 190 9.62 -2.58 2.16
C LEU A 190 10.16 -2.17 3.52
N ASN A 191 9.42 -2.50 4.58
CA ASN A 191 9.92 -2.39 5.94
C ASN A 191 10.93 -3.51 6.22
N ARG A 192 12.18 -3.14 6.50
CA ARG A 192 13.23 -4.08 6.87
C ARG A 192 12.98 -4.73 8.22
N GLU A 193 12.36 -4.00 9.14
CA GLU A 193 12.13 -4.46 10.52
C GLU A 193 11.01 -5.50 10.65
N ASP A 194 10.18 -5.66 9.61
CA ASP A 194 9.18 -6.73 9.52
C ASP A 194 9.69 -7.84 8.59
N PRO A 195 10.07 -9.02 9.13
CA PRO A 195 10.65 -10.11 8.33
C PRO A 195 9.72 -10.59 7.20
N ARG A 196 8.40 -10.57 7.43
CA ARG A 196 7.42 -10.98 6.43
C ARG A 196 7.35 -9.98 5.28
N ILE A 197 7.39 -8.68 5.59
CA ILE A 197 7.42 -7.63 4.58
C ILE A 197 8.75 -7.66 3.83
N ALA A 198 9.88 -7.76 4.53
CA ALA A 198 11.20 -7.83 3.91
C ALA A 198 11.32 -9.00 2.93
N ALA A 199 10.77 -10.18 3.27
CA ALA A 199 10.74 -11.36 2.41
C ALA A 199 9.94 -11.17 1.10
N LEU A 200 9.07 -10.16 1.02
CA LEU A 200 8.31 -9.85 -0.20
C LEU A 200 9.20 -9.35 -1.35
N ALA A 201 10.43 -8.97 -1.08
CA ALA A 201 11.43 -8.65 -2.11
C ALA A 201 11.55 -9.76 -3.17
N ALA A 202 11.49 -11.01 -2.75
CA ALA A 202 11.54 -12.18 -3.64
C ALA A 202 10.30 -12.31 -4.57
N LYS A 203 9.25 -11.53 -4.33
CA LYS A 203 8.02 -11.52 -5.13
C LYS A 203 7.99 -10.37 -6.13
N ALA A 204 8.89 -9.39 -6.00
CA ALA A 204 8.99 -8.28 -6.94
C ALA A 204 9.39 -8.80 -8.33
N PRO A 205 8.77 -8.32 -9.42
CA PRO A 205 9.15 -8.71 -10.78
C PRO A 205 10.60 -8.37 -11.12
N ALA A 206 11.18 -9.14 -12.02
CA ALA A 206 12.47 -8.79 -12.60
C ALA A 206 12.42 -7.37 -13.22
N GLY A 207 13.39 -6.52 -12.89
CA GLY A 207 13.43 -5.12 -13.31
C GLY A 207 12.73 -4.13 -12.38
N THR A 208 12.00 -4.62 -11.37
CA THR A 208 11.47 -3.76 -10.31
C THR A 208 12.55 -3.47 -9.27
N THR A 209 12.72 -2.20 -8.92
CA THR A 209 13.66 -1.80 -7.86
C THR A 209 13.06 -2.13 -6.49
N VAL A 210 13.84 -2.80 -5.64
CA VAL A 210 13.48 -3.02 -4.24
C VAL A 210 14.26 -2.05 -3.38
N ARG A 211 13.58 -1.37 -2.46
CA ARG A 211 14.14 -0.44 -1.47
C ARG A 211 13.66 -0.82 -0.08
N TYR A 212 14.48 -0.53 0.92
CA TYR A 212 14.15 -0.80 2.32
C TYR A 212 14.19 0.46 3.16
N PHE A 213 13.25 0.58 4.08
CA PHE A 213 13.34 1.51 5.20
C PHE A 213 13.42 0.74 6.50
N GLY A 214 14.05 1.33 7.51
CA GLY A 214 14.24 0.66 8.79
C GLY A 214 14.75 1.60 9.88
N LEU A 215 15.14 1.00 11.00
CA LEU A 215 15.62 1.67 12.20
C LEU A 215 17.14 1.45 12.35
N ALA A 216 17.83 2.39 12.97
CA ALA A 216 19.15 2.14 13.53
C ALA A 216 19.04 1.19 14.72
N ASP A 217 20.07 0.37 14.95
CA ASP A 217 20.02 -0.70 15.94
C ASP A 217 19.76 -0.20 17.37
N ASP A 218 20.26 0.97 17.72
CA ASP A 218 20.07 1.63 19.02
C ASP A 218 18.63 2.10 19.24
N LEU A 219 17.84 2.29 18.16
CA LEU A 219 16.45 2.70 18.23
C LEU A 219 15.48 1.52 18.33
N ARG A 220 15.87 0.30 17.99
CA ARG A 220 14.97 -0.89 18.00
C ARG A 220 14.29 -1.09 19.35
N ARG A 221 15.00 -0.84 20.46
CA ARG A 221 14.44 -0.95 21.82
C ARG A 221 13.23 -0.05 22.09
N TYR A 222 13.07 1.04 21.32
CA TYR A 222 11.93 1.96 21.45
C TYR A 222 10.77 1.60 20.52
N PHE A 223 10.98 0.71 19.57
CA PHE A 223 10.00 0.29 18.57
C PHE A 223 9.94 -1.25 18.51
N PRO A 224 9.43 -1.90 19.60
CA PRO A 224 9.35 -3.35 19.64
C PRO A 224 8.45 -3.88 18.54
N SER A 225 8.84 -4.99 17.92
CA SER A 225 8.01 -5.71 16.97
C SER A 225 6.95 -6.55 17.70
N ASP A 226 5.94 -7.04 16.99
CA ASP A 226 4.95 -7.96 17.56
C ASP A 226 5.60 -9.24 18.09
N ASP A 227 6.67 -9.70 17.47
CA ASP A 227 7.41 -10.87 17.90
C ASP A 227 8.18 -10.60 19.21
N ASP A 228 8.70 -9.39 19.41
CA ASP A 228 9.32 -8.96 20.68
C ASP A 228 8.29 -8.87 21.80
N MET A 229 7.08 -8.43 21.51
CA MET A 229 5.97 -8.35 22.46
C MET A 229 5.47 -9.73 22.88
N ALA A 230 5.48 -10.71 21.98
CA ALA A 230 5.06 -12.08 22.25
C ALA A 230 6.04 -12.82 23.19
N THR A 231 7.32 -12.46 23.19
CA THR A 231 8.33 -13.07 24.06
C THR A 231 8.37 -12.45 25.45
N THR A 232 7.83 -11.25 25.65
CA THR A 232 7.89 -10.53 26.94
C THR A 232 6.78 -10.95 27.92
N VAL A 233 5.79 -11.75 27.51
CA VAL A 233 4.75 -12.31 28.38
C VAL A 233 5.14 -13.70 28.92
N SER A 234 6.39 -13.89 29.28
CA SER A 234 6.77 -14.94 30.23
C SER A 234 6.55 -14.38 31.63
N VAL A 235 5.30 -14.47 32.09
CA VAL A 235 4.97 -14.18 33.49
C VAL A 235 5.72 -15.21 34.36
N GLU A 236 6.85 -14.82 34.92
CA GLU A 236 7.43 -15.51 36.04
C GLU A 236 6.38 -15.57 37.17
N GLY A 237 5.82 -16.75 37.40
CA GLY A 237 5.08 -17.00 38.63
C GLY A 237 3.66 -17.51 38.56
N VAL A 238 3.14 -18.03 37.44
CA VAL A 238 1.91 -18.82 37.46
C VAL A 238 2.17 -20.21 36.93
N ALA A 239 2.51 -21.12 37.87
CA ALA A 239 2.48 -22.56 37.64
C ALA A 239 1.03 -23.01 37.52
N GLY A 240 0.53 -23.18 36.30
CA GLY A 240 -0.73 -23.83 35.98
C GLY A 240 -0.52 -24.78 34.80
N PRO A 241 -1.12 -25.98 34.84
CA PRO A 241 -0.84 -27.03 33.87
C PRO A 241 -1.60 -26.81 32.59
N PHE A 242 -0.97 -26.17 31.60
CA PHE A 242 -1.42 -26.26 30.22
C PHE A 242 -0.42 -27.13 29.44
N PRO A 243 -0.89 -28.22 28.81
CA PRO A 243 -0.01 -29.07 28.03
C PRO A 243 0.48 -28.32 26.80
N SER A 244 1.79 -28.25 26.64
CA SER A 244 2.46 -27.77 25.44
C SER A 244 2.20 -28.73 24.29
N ALA A 245 1.23 -28.44 23.46
CA ALA A 245 1.04 -29.14 22.20
C ALA A 245 2.05 -28.61 21.18
N ARG A 246 3.28 -29.12 21.23
CA ARG A 246 4.19 -29.06 20.08
C ARG A 246 3.79 -30.18 19.12
N THR A 247 3.00 -29.80 18.10
CA THR A 247 2.84 -30.67 16.94
C THR A 247 3.64 -30.03 15.80
N PRO A 248 4.66 -30.70 15.24
CA PRO A 248 5.36 -30.20 14.08
C PRO A 248 4.41 -30.28 12.87
N LEU A 249 4.01 -29.16 12.33
CA LEU A 249 3.29 -29.12 11.06
C LEU A 249 4.28 -29.41 9.93
N SER A 250 3.98 -30.44 9.14
CA SER A 250 4.73 -30.80 7.95
C SER A 250 4.77 -29.65 6.96
N PRO A 251 5.90 -29.39 6.26
CA PRO A 251 6.03 -28.27 5.35
C PRO A 251 5.21 -28.54 4.08
N LEU A 252 4.17 -27.78 3.87
CA LEU A 252 3.51 -27.67 2.57
C LEU A 252 4.45 -26.91 1.62
N ARG A 253 4.80 -27.51 0.50
CA ARG A 253 5.61 -26.90 -0.56
C ARG A 253 4.97 -25.59 -1.01
N GLY A 254 5.66 -24.47 -0.81
CA GLY A 254 5.23 -23.13 -1.21
C GLY A 254 4.94 -22.16 -0.06
N GLN A 255 5.25 -22.50 1.17
CA GLN A 255 5.19 -21.58 2.31
C GLN A 255 6.30 -20.54 2.24
N LEU A 256 5.99 -19.32 2.69
CA LEU A 256 6.99 -18.31 3.02
C LEU A 256 7.98 -18.89 4.04
N PRO A 257 9.25 -18.46 4.07
CA PRO A 257 10.24 -18.91 5.04
C PRO A 257 9.67 -18.89 6.45
N SER A 258 10.02 -19.88 7.28
CA SER A 258 9.61 -19.90 8.68
C SER A 258 10.08 -18.62 9.39
N GLU A 259 9.38 -18.19 10.44
CA GLU A 259 9.71 -16.96 11.19
C GLU A 259 11.20 -16.89 11.60
N ARG A 260 11.81 -18.03 11.91
CA ARG A 260 13.23 -18.12 12.24
C ARG A 260 14.15 -17.88 11.03
N GLU A 261 13.80 -18.37 9.86
CA GLU A 261 14.58 -18.17 8.64
C GLU A 261 14.41 -16.76 8.09
N ALA A 262 13.19 -16.20 8.18
CA ALA A 262 12.93 -14.81 7.82
C ALA A 262 13.65 -13.84 8.77
N ALA A 263 13.64 -14.08 10.09
CA ALA A 263 14.33 -13.25 11.07
C ALA A 263 15.85 -13.30 10.94
N ALA A 264 16.43 -14.47 10.64
CA ALA A 264 17.86 -14.60 10.43
C ALA A 264 18.37 -13.87 9.18
N GLY A 265 17.52 -13.75 8.15
CA GLY A 265 17.90 -13.07 6.89
C GLY A 265 17.76 -11.56 6.89
N THR A 266 16.95 -10.99 7.79
CA THR A 266 16.66 -9.54 7.77
C THR A 266 17.64 -8.69 8.56
N ALA A 267 18.34 -9.26 9.54
CA ALA A 267 19.32 -8.54 10.36
C ALA A 267 20.52 -8.00 9.56
N GLU A 268 20.79 -8.59 8.39
CA GLU A 268 21.90 -8.19 7.50
C GLU A 268 21.45 -7.32 6.30
N LEU A 269 20.15 -7.10 6.10
CA LEU A 269 19.67 -6.30 4.99
C LEU A 269 19.97 -4.82 5.22
N PRO A 270 20.71 -4.15 4.31
CA PRO A 270 20.88 -2.70 4.39
C PRO A 270 19.54 -2.00 4.18
N ALA A 271 19.28 -0.92 4.91
CA ALA A 271 18.16 -0.04 4.63
C ALA A 271 18.64 1.11 3.76
N ASP A 272 17.86 1.46 2.73
CA ASP A 272 18.12 2.63 1.89
C ASP A 272 17.82 3.93 2.65
N VAL A 273 16.89 3.89 3.60
CA VAL A 273 16.56 4.98 4.53
C VAL A 273 16.48 4.43 5.93
N THR A 274 17.27 4.96 6.84
CA THR A 274 17.32 4.52 8.23
C THR A 274 16.97 5.69 9.16
N LEU A 275 16.02 5.48 10.07
CA LEU A 275 15.77 6.39 11.18
C LEU A 275 16.92 6.24 12.19
N THR A 276 17.68 7.29 12.42
CA THR A 276 18.89 7.28 13.27
C THR A 276 18.72 8.00 14.60
N ALA A 277 17.78 8.94 14.71
CA ALA A 277 17.50 9.60 15.97
C ALA A 277 16.06 10.10 16.05
N VAL A 278 15.50 10.10 17.25
CA VAL A 278 14.21 10.68 17.60
C VAL A 278 14.41 11.63 18.77
N GLY A 279 13.98 12.86 18.62
CA GLY A 279 13.99 13.89 19.68
C GLY A 279 12.65 14.60 19.76
N ASP A 280 12.54 15.59 20.64
CA ASP A 280 11.32 16.37 20.80
C ASP A 280 10.91 17.03 19.48
N HIS A 281 9.84 16.52 18.86
CA HIS A 281 9.29 16.97 17.58
C HIS A 281 10.23 16.86 16.36
N LYS A 282 11.30 16.06 16.43
CA LYS A 282 12.27 15.88 15.34
C LYS A 282 12.63 14.41 15.16
N ALA A 283 12.85 14.02 13.92
CA ALA A 283 13.40 12.73 13.55
C ALA A 283 14.56 12.94 12.56
N THR A 284 15.63 12.17 12.71
CA THR A 284 16.79 12.21 11.81
C THR A 284 16.81 10.92 10.99
N PHE A 285 17.03 11.07 9.69
CA PHE A 285 17.14 9.95 8.77
C PHE A 285 18.50 9.99 8.07
N GLN A 286 19.05 8.80 7.83
CA GLN A 286 20.19 8.58 6.98
C GLN A 286 19.72 7.89 5.70
N MET A 287 20.19 8.38 4.55
CA MET A 287 19.95 7.81 3.21
C MET A 287 21.24 7.24 2.65
#